data_b3c70e9969e008c82cc49f2fa1187ef5
#
_entry.id   b3c70e9969e008c82cc49f2fa1187ef5
#
_cell.length_a   1.000
_cell.length_b   1.000
_cell.length_c   1.000
_cell.angle_alpha   90.00
_cell.angle_beta   90.00
_cell.angle_gamma   90.00
#
_symmetry.space_group_name_H-M   'P 1'
#
loop_
_entity.id
_entity.type
_entity.pdbx_description
1 polymer ?
#
loop_
_entity_poly.entity_id
_entity_poly.type
_entity_poly.pdbx_seq_one_letter_code
_entity_poly.pdbx_strand_id
1 'polypeptide(L)'
;MDELIVDEQRILSAASDQHLGKLLKRPDIEITYSAEWLSLQSVEAKGNNWRCLAEALYFEARGESVKGQFAVAEVILNRVDNPDFPDTVCGVVHQGAGRKYQCQFTYICDGHKEVINEPRAFERVGKIAHLMVEGAPRPLTKGATHYHTRAVSPNWARVYPRVATIGVHHFYKRPTRVSSN
;
A
#
# COMPACT_ATOMS: atom_id res chain seq x y z
N MET A 1 -35.20 -24.85 -21.54
CA MET A 1 -34.24 -24.69 -20.43
C MET A 1 -32.82 -24.40 -20.94
N ASP A 2 -32.50 -24.64 -22.19
CA ASP A 2 -31.13 -24.48 -22.73
C ASP A 2 -30.79 -23.05 -23.18
N GLU A 3 -31.76 -22.21 -23.54
CA GLU A 3 -31.53 -20.82 -23.98
C GLU A 3 -31.02 -19.90 -22.85
N LEU A 4 -31.49 -20.09 -21.60
CA LEU A 4 -31.08 -19.29 -20.46
C LEU A 4 -29.60 -19.55 -20.05
N ILE A 5 -29.13 -20.79 -20.22
CA ILE A 5 -27.73 -21.17 -19.90
C ILE A 5 -26.76 -20.57 -20.90
N VAL A 6 -27.15 -20.51 -22.17
CA VAL A 6 -26.31 -19.93 -23.24
C VAL A 6 -26.18 -18.43 -23.10
N ASP A 7 -27.25 -17.73 -22.66
CA ASP A 7 -27.20 -16.29 -22.41
C ASP A 7 -26.37 -15.92 -21.15
N GLU A 8 -26.44 -16.72 -20.08
CA GLU A 8 -25.56 -16.50 -18.91
C GLU A 8 -24.09 -16.71 -19.23
N GLN A 9 -23.73 -17.74 -19.98
CA GLN A 9 -22.34 -17.99 -20.41
C GLN A 9 -21.83 -16.87 -21.33
N ARG A 10 -22.69 -16.34 -22.20
CA ARG A 10 -22.35 -15.23 -23.10
C ARG A 10 -22.18 -13.91 -22.38
N ILE A 11 -22.99 -13.65 -21.33
CA ILE A 11 -22.86 -12.45 -20.48
C ILE A 11 -21.60 -12.54 -19.61
N LEU A 12 -21.27 -13.72 -19.06
CA LEU A 12 -20.07 -13.95 -18.26
C LEU A 12 -18.79 -13.86 -19.10
N SER A 13 -18.79 -14.37 -20.34
CA SER A 13 -17.65 -14.23 -21.25
C SER A 13 -17.46 -12.78 -21.70
N ALA A 14 -18.53 -12.05 -22.04
CA ALA A 14 -18.46 -10.65 -22.42
C ALA A 14 -18.02 -9.74 -21.25
N ALA A 15 -18.51 -10.02 -20.03
CA ALA A 15 -18.06 -9.31 -18.82
C ALA A 15 -16.58 -9.61 -18.49
N SER A 16 -16.13 -10.83 -18.70
CA SER A 16 -14.73 -11.23 -18.57
C SER A 16 -13.84 -10.53 -19.58
N ASP A 17 -14.26 -10.44 -20.84
CA ASP A 17 -13.51 -9.76 -21.89
C ASP A 17 -13.46 -8.24 -21.71
N GLN A 18 -14.53 -7.63 -21.23
CA GLN A 18 -14.53 -6.21 -20.87
C GLN A 18 -13.65 -5.92 -19.64
N HIS A 19 -13.65 -6.81 -18.66
CA HIS A 19 -12.81 -6.68 -17.49
C HIS A 19 -11.34 -6.90 -17.83
N LEU A 20 -11.03 -7.93 -18.60
CA LEU A 20 -9.70 -8.19 -19.16
C LEU A 20 -9.25 -7.05 -20.08
N GLY A 21 -10.13 -6.51 -20.92
CA GLY A 21 -9.84 -5.35 -21.76
C GLY A 21 -9.53 -4.07 -20.98
N LYS A 22 -10.14 -3.86 -19.81
CA LYS A 22 -9.79 -2.77 -18.89
C LYS A 22 -8.44 -3.02 -18.20
N LEU A 23 -8.14 -4.25 -17.83
CA LEU A 23 -6.86 -4.63 -17.22
C LEU A 23 -5.71 -4.54 -18.24
N LEU A 24 -5.94 -4.96 -19.49
CA LEU A 24 -4.96 -4.89 -20.57
C LEU A 24 -4.76 -3.46 -21.14
N LYS A 25 -5.72 -2.55 -20.92
CA LYS A 25 -5.62 -1.13 -21.31
C LYS A 25 -5.02 -0.22 -20.22
N ARG A 26 -4.60 -0.76 -19.07
CA ARG A 26 -3.76 0.01 -18.17
C ARG A 26 -2.45 0.25 -18.90
N PRO A 27 -2.10 1.51 -19.23
CA PRO A 27 -0.77 1.77 -19.75
C PRO A 27 0.21 1.20 -18.74
N ASP A 28 1.24 0.50 -19.20
CA ASP A 28 2.38 0.11 -18.37
C ASP A 28 2.98 1.42 -17.84
N ILE A 29 2.53 1.84 -16.66
CA ILE A 29 3.08 3.02 -16.01
C ILE A 29 4.47 2.60 -15.52
N GLU A 30 5.47 2.92 -16.32
CA GLU A 30 6.85 2.76 -15.90
C GLU A 30 7.13 3.78 -14.80
N ILE A 31 7.18 3.31 -13.56
CA ILE A 31 7.46 4.14 -12.40
C ILE A 31 8.96 4.29 -12.27
N THR A 32 9.48 5.50 -12.54
CA THR A 32 10.92 5.76 -12.44
C THR A 32 11.37 6.07 -11.01
N TYR A 33 10.46 6.24 -10.08
CA TYR A 33 10.71 6.59 -8.66
C TYR A 33 11.53 7.87 -8.47
N SER A 34 11.51 8.79 -9.44
CA SER A 34 12.17 10.08 -9.34
C SER A 34 11.19 11.20 -8.96
N ALA A 35 11.71 12.26 -8.35
CA ALA A 35 10.90 13.44 -8.00
C ALA A 35 10.38 14.16 -9.25
N GLU A 36 11.16 14.21 -10.31
CA GLU A 36 10.81 14.81 -11.60
C GLU A 36 9.64 14.08 -12.23
N TRP A 37 9.74 12.74 -12.33
CA TRP A 37 8.67 11.93 -12.86
C TRP A 37 7.38 12.08 -12.06
N LEU A 38 7.48 12.05 -10.73
CA LEU A 38 6.32 12.17 -9.84
C LEU A 38 5.68 13.56 -9.94
N SER A 39 6.46 14.59 -10.18
CA SER A 39 5.93 15.97 -10.35
C SER A 39 4.99 16.09 -11.54
N LEU A 40 5.23 15.32 -12.60
CA LEU A 40 4.44 15.30 -13.83
C LEU A 40 3.13 14.50 -13.70
N GLN A 41 2.96 13.72 -12.62
CA GLN A 41 1.73 12.97 -12.43
C GLN A 41 0.59 13.89 -11.99
N SER A 42 -0.52 13.86 -12.74
CA SER A 42 -1.77 14.49 -12.33
C SER A 42 -2.52 13.56 -11.39
N VAL A 43 -3.14 14.12 -10.35
CA VAL A 43 -3.80 13.34 -9.31
C VAL A 43 -5.17 13.92 -9.01
N GLU A 44 -6.18 13.08 -9.08
CA GLU A 44 -7.45 13.35 -8.43
C GLU A 44 -7.42 12.76 -7.01
N ALA A 45 -7.24 13.62 -6.01
CA ALA A 45 -7.28 13.24 -4.60
C ALA A 45 -8.72 12.91 -4.18
N LYS A 46 -9.11 11.63 -4.22
CA LYS A 46 -10.47 11.20 -3.91
C LYS A 46 -10.51 9.94 -3.05
N GLY A 47 -11.48 9.93 -2.13
CA GLY A 47 -11.87 8.76 -1.36
C GLY A 47 -11.04 8.52 -0.09
N ASN A 48 -11.61 7.69 0.79
CA ASN A 48 -11.04 7.44 2.11
C ASN A 48 -9.72 6.68 2.03
N ASN A 49 -9.60 5.68 1.14
CA ASN A 49 -8.38 4.89 1.00
C ASN A 49 -7.19 5.76 0.58
N TRP A 50 -7.41 6.68 -0.38
CA TRP A 50 -6.39 7.66 -0.77
C TRP A 50 -5.94 8.49 0.43
N ARG A 51 -6.91 9.05 1.19
CA ARG A 51 -6.63 9.92 2.32
C ARG A 51 -5.84 9.19 3.41
N CYS A 52 -6.30 8.01 3.83
CA CYS A 52 -5.62 7.20 4.83
C CYS A 52 -4.20 6.84 4.40
N LEU A 53 -3.99 6.49 3.11
CA LEU A 53 -2.65 6.17 2.61
C LEU A 53 -1.76 7.41 2.54
N ALA A 54 -2.27 8.54 2.06
CA ALA A 54 -1.52 9.79 1.99
C ALA A 54 -1.09 10.29 3.38
N GLU A 55 -1.98 10.24 4.37
CA GLU A 55 -1.68 10.58 5.76
C GLU A 55 -0.61 9.64 6.35
N ALA A 56 -0.75 8.32 6.16
CA ALA A 56 0.24 7.36 6.62
C ALA A 56 1.62 7.61 5.99
N LEU A 57 1.69 7.84 4.68
CA LEU A 57 2.95 8.15 4.00
C LEU A 57 3.56 9.49 4.47
N TYR A 58 2.72 10.47 4.77
CA TYR A 58 3.19 11.75 5.28
C TYR A 58 3.86 11.61 6.65
N PHE A 59 3.22 10.93 7.60
CA PHE A 59 3.76 10.80 8.95
C PHE A 59 4.92 9.81 9.04
N GLU A 60 4.90 8.75 8.25
CA GLU A 60 5.90 7.67 8.32
C GLU A 60 7.08 7.84 7.36
N ALA A 61 6.89 8.50 6.23
CA ALA A 61 7.87 8.45 5.14
C ALA A 61 8.11 9.77 4.40
N ARG A 62 7.57 10.92 4.83
CA ARG A 62 7.73 12.18 4.07
C ARG A 62 9.20 12.60 3.87
N GLY A 63 10.09 12.19 4.77
CA GLY A 63 11.53 12.44 4.68
C GLY A 63 12.31 11.47 3.82
N GLU A 64 11.67 10.38 3.36
CA GLU A 64 12.29 9.38 2.52
C GLU A 64 12.39 9.81 1.04
N SER A 65 13.23 9.12 0.29
CA SER A 65 13.22 9.20 -1.17
C SER A 65 11.86 8.78 -1.74
N VAL A 66 11.52 9.21 -2.95
CA VAL A 66 10.29 8.78 -3.64
C VAL A 66 10.18 7.26 -3.65
N LYS A 67 11.28 6.54 -3.95
CA LYS A 67 11.32 5.08 -3.90
C LYS A 67 11.02 4.51 -2.51
N GLY A 68 11.51 5.15 -1.45
CA GLY A 68 11.22 4.76 -0.07
C GLY A 68 9.75 4.96 0.29
N GLN A 69 9.16 6.05 -0.16
CA GLN A 69 7.73 6.36 0.03
C GLN A 69 6.84 5.32 -0.69
N PHE A 70 7.16 4.95 -1.93
CA PHE A 70 6.48 3.85 -2.63
C PHE A 70 6.62 2.52 -1.89
N ALA A 71 7.80 2.20 -1.36
CA ALA A 71 8.03 0.96 -0.63
C ALA A 71 7.17 0.87 0.65
N VAL A 72 6.99 1.97 1.39
CA VAL A 72 6.08 2.00 2.54
C VAL A 72 4.63 1.83 2.10
N ALA A 73 4.20 2.47 0.99
CA ALA A 73 2.87 2.28 0.43
C ALA A 73 2.62 0.82 0.03
N GLU A 74 3.61 0.15 -0.59
CA GLU A 74 3.51 -1.28 -0.91
C GLU A 74 3.24 -2.13 0.32
N VAL A 75 3.93 -1.89 1.44
CA VAL A 75 3.71 -2.65 2.67
C VAL A 75 2.27 -2.49 3.17
N ILE A 76 1.72 -1.28 3.15
CA ILE A 76 0.33 -1.04 3.56
C ILE A 76 -0.63 -1.83 2.67
N LEU A 77 -0.47 -1.76 1.35
CA LEU A 77 -1.32 -2.48 0.40
C LEU A 77 -1.10 -4.00 0.42
N ASN A 78 0.11 -4.48 0.68
CA ASN A 78 0.39 -5.90 0.87
C ASN A 78 -0.33 -6.45 2.12
N ARG A 79 -0.51 -5.62 3.16
CA ARG A 79 -1.32 -5.99 4.32
C ARG A 79 -2.79 -6.06 3.96
N VAL A 80 -3.32 -5.09 3.19
CA VAL A 80 -4.72 -5.13 2.72
C VAL A 80 -5.03 -6.43 1.98
N ASP A 81 -4.08 -6.94 1.18
CA ASP A 81 -4.24 -8.19 0.43
C ASP A 81 -4.01 -9.46 1.27
N ASN A 82 -3.56 -9.33 2.50
CA ASN A 82 -3.21 -10.45 3.36
C ASN A 82 -4.30 -10.69 4.42
N PRO A 83 -4.90 -11.89 4.51
CA PRO A 83 -6.02 -12.18 5.41
C PRO A 83 -5.70 -12.05 6.90
N ASP A 84 -4.43 -11.95 7.28
CA ASP A 84 -4.00 -11.71 8.67
C ASP A 84 -4.16 -10.24 9.10
N PHE A 85 -4.56 -9.34 8.18
CA PHE A 85 -4.70 -7.90 8.39
C PHE A 85 -6.09 -7.41 7.97
N PRO A 86 -6.48 -6.18 8.35
CA PRO A 86 -7.70 -5.57 7.81
C PRO A 86 -7.68 -5.46 6.29
N ASP A 87 -8.84 -5.61 5.66
CA ASP A 87 -9.05 -5.66 4.21
C ASP A 87 -9.20 -4.27 3.53
N THR A 88 -9.00 -3.21 4.29
CA THR A 88 -9.03 -1.83 3.76
C THR A 88 -7.79 -1.05 4.17
N VAL A 89 -7.40 -0.07 3.36
CA VAL A 89 -6.27 0.82 3.66
C VAL A 89 -6.47 1.51 5.01
N CYS A 90 -7.64 2.10 5.24
CA CYS A 90 -7.94 2.76 6.50
C CYS A 90 -7.92 1.79 7.67
N GLY A 91 -8.41 0.56 7.48
CA GLY A 91 -8.37 -0.50 8.49
C GLY A 91 -6.92 -0.86 8.87
N VAL A 92 -6.04 -1.02 7.89
CA VAL A 92 -4.61 -1.28 8.12
C VAL A 92 -3.94 -0.12 8.83
N VAL A 93 -4.20 1.12 8.38
CA VAL A 93 -3.58 2.34 8.95
C VAL A 93 -4.02 2.54 10.40
N HIS A 94 -5.30 2.34 10.71
CA HIS A 94 -5.83 2.52 12.06
C HIS A 94 -5.80 1.25 12.92
N GLN A 95 -5.10 0.19 12.48
CA GLN A 95 -5.01 -1.05 13.24
C GLN A 95 -4.41 -0.82 14.62
N GLY A 96 -5.13 -1.24 15.66
CA GLY A 96 -4.74 -1.05 17.05
C GLY A 96 -5.10 0.32 17.65
N ALA A 97 -5.73 1.22 16.88
CA ALA A 97 -6.22 2.50 17.39
C ALA A 97 -7.17 2.29 18.59
N GLY A 98 -7.03 3.17 19.61
CA GLY A 98 -7.78 3.04 20.86
C GLY A 98 -7.24 2.04 21.87
N ARG A 99 -6.18 1.30 21.56
CA ARG A 99 -5.49 0.39 22.49
C ARG A 99 -4.11 0.95 22.81
N LYS A 100 -3.83 1.18 24.07
CA LYS A 100 -2.54 1.76 24.53
C LYS A 100 -1.37 0.90 24.04
N TYR A 101 -0.40 1.52 23.35
CA TYR A 101 0.82 0.91 22.78
C TYR A 101 0.59 -0.21 21.73
N GLN A 102 -0.58 -0.26 21.07
CA GLN A 102 -0.88 -1.28 20.06
C GLN A 102 -1.10 -0.73 18.66
N CYS A 103 -0.94 0.58 18.44
CA CYS A 103 -1.09 1.16 17.12
C CYS A 103 -0.01 0.67 16.17
N GLN A 104 -0.44 0.27 15.00
CA GLN A 104 0.46 -0.14 13.92
C GLN A 104 1.33 1.04 13.46
N PHE A 105 0.76 2.24 13.43
CA PHE A 105 1.44 3.49 13.11
C PHE A 105 1.40 4.40 14.35
N THR A 106 2.58 4.85 14.80
CA THR A 106 2.74 5.54 16.09
C THR A 106 1.95 6.82 16.15
N TYR A 107 1.89 7.58 15.04
CA TYR A 107 1.20 8.87 14.99
C TYR A 107 -0.31 8.77 15.30
N ILE A 108 -0.94 7.61 15.06
CA ILE A 108 -2.36 7.38 15.39
C ILE A 108 -2.63 7.37 16.92
N CYS A 109 -1.60 7.10 17.73
CA CYS A 109 -1.74 6.85 19.17
C CYS A 109 -0.76 7.66 20.03
N ASP A 110 -0.06 8.60 19.48
CA ASP A 110 0.89 9.44 20.22
C ASP A 110 0.19 10.54 21.06
N GLY A 111 -1.14 10.69 20.89
CA GLY A 111 -1.96 11.67 21.59
C GLY A 111 -1.83 13.10 21.04
N HIS A 112 -1.14 13.28 19.95
CA HIS A 112 -1.06 14.55 19.23
C HIS A 112 -2.11 14.63 18.12
N LYS A 113 -2.52 15.84 17.78
CA LYS A 113 -3.40 16.06 16.63
C LYS A 113 -2.58 15.93 15.35
N GLU A 114 -3.08 15.15 14.39
CA GLU A 114 -2.47 14.99 13.07
C GLU A 114 -2.60 16.30 12.28
N VAL A 115 -1.53 17.08 12.22
CA VAL A 115 -1.47 18.33 11.48
C VAL A 115 -0.47 18.22 10.33
N ILE A 116 -0.94 18.55 9.13
CA ILE A 116 -0.10 18.59 7.94
C ILE A 116 0.55 19.97 7.86
N ASN A 117 1.77 20.09 8.36
CA ASN A 117 2.54 21.32 8.38
C ASN A 117 3.33 21.59 7.09
N GLU A 118 3.53 20.55 6.26
CA GLU A 118 4.29 20.60 5.02
C GLU A 118 3.42 20.28 3.81
N PRO A 119 2.62 21.25 3.28
CA PRO A 119 1.65 20.98 2.20
C PRO A 119 2.30 20.37 0.94
N ARG A 120 3.51 20.82 0.56
CA ARG A 120 4.24 20.28 -0.60
C ARG A 120 4.65 18.82 -0.40
N ALA A 121 5.04 18.45 0.83
CA ALA A 121 5.35 17.07 1.15
C ALA A 121 4.08 16.20 1.11
N PHE A 122 2.96 16.72 1.61
CA PHE A 122 1.67 16.03 1.55
C PHE A 122 1.16 15.88 0.11
N GLU A 123 1.29 16.89 -0.73
CA GLU A 123 0.96 16.79 -2.16
C GLU A 123 1.77 15.68 -2.85
N ARG A 124 3.08 15.61 -2.57
CA ARG A 124 3.96 14.57 -3.13
C ARG A 124 3.52 13.18 -2.72
N VAL A 125 3.32 12.92 -1.43
CA VAL A 125 2.87 11.59 -0.97
C VAL A 125 1.43 11.31 -1.39
N GLY A 126 0.60 12.32 -1.57
CA GLY A 126 -0.75 12.22 -2.13
C GLY A 126 -0.75 11.70 -3.57
N LYS A 127 0.22 12.12 -4.39
CA LYS A 127 0.41 11.55 -5.74
C LYS A 127 0.76 10.06 -5.69
N ILE A 128 1.66 9.67 -4.78
CA ILE A 128 2.04 8.27 -4.57
C ILE A 128 0.82 7.47 -4.11
N ALA A 129 0.09 7.97 -3.11
CA ALA A 129 -1.11 7.32 -2.60
C ALA A 129 -2.15 7.08 -3.70
N HIS A 130 -2.36 8.06 -4.58
CA HIS A 130 -3.29 7.92 -5.71
C HIS A 130 -2.83 6.81 -6.66
N LEU A 131 -1.60 6.86 -7.15
CA LEU A 131 -1.06 5.84 -8.06
C LEU A 131 -1.19 4.44 -7.46
N MET A 132 -0.88 4.29 -6.18
CA MET A 132 -0.90 3.01 -5.49
C MET A 132 -2.33 2.48 -5.27
N VAL A 133 -3.28 3.33 -4.91
CA VAL A 133 -4.70 2.96 -4.76
C VAL A 133 -5.32 2.59 -6.11
N GLU A 134 -4.91 3.27 -7.19
CA GLU A 134 -5.32 2.95 -8.56
C GLU A 134 -4.66 1.68 -9.13
N GLY A 135 -3.83 1.00 -8.34
CA GLY A 135 -3.27 -0.31 -8.66
C GLY A 135 -1.93 -0.26 -9.38
N ALA A 136 -1.10 0.73 -9.10
CA ALA A 136 0.30 0.73 -9.54
C ALA A 136 1.02 -0.56 -9.11
N PRO A 137 1.97 -1.09 -9.92
CA PRO A 137 2.72 -2.29 -9.59
C PRO A 137 3.55 -2.13 -8.32
N ARG A 138 3.73 -3.23 -7.57
CA ARG A 138 4.40 -3.29 -6.26
C ARG A 138 5.64 -4.20 -6.27
N PRO A 139 6.69 -3.88 -7.05
CA PRO A 139 7.86 -4.75 -7.19
C PRO A 139 8.92 -4.54 -6.10
N LEU A 140 8.88 -3.43 -5.34
CA LEU A 140 9.98 -2.98 -4.50
C LEU A 140 10.20 -3.85 -3.27
N THR A 141 9.11 -4.25 -2.61
CA THR A 141 9.16 -4.90 -1.31
C THR A 141 8.90 -6.40 -1.37
N LYS A 142 8.65 -6.97 -2.57
CA LYS A 142 8.45 -8.41 -2.79
C LYS A 142 7.41 -9.04 -1.86
N GLY A 143 6.32 -8.30 -1.59
CA GLY A 143 5.23 -8.72 -0.73
C GLY A 143 5.54 -8.60 0.77
N ALA A 144 6.47 -7.74 1.18
CA ALA A 144 6.73 -7.45 2.59
C ALA A 144 5.48 -6.88 3.28
N THR A 145 5.27 -7.31 4.52
CA THR A 145 4.19 -6.83 5.40
C THR A 145 4.73 -6.13 6.65
N HIS A 146 6.05 -6.15 6.85
CA HIS A 146 6.72 -5.53 7.99
C HIS A 146 7.93 -4.73 7.53
N TYR A 147 8.18 -3.63 8.20
CA TYR A 147 9.41 -2.86 8.04
C TYR A 147 9.81 -2.17 9.34
N HIS A 148 11.06 -1.81 9.46
CA HIS A 148 11.58 -0.96 10.51
C HIS A 148 12.76 -0.13 9.98
N THR A 149 13.06 0.97 10.64
CA THR A 149 14.26 1.76 10.34
C THR A 149 15.50 1.08 10.90
N ARG A 150 16.68 1.40 10.34
CA ARG A 150 17.96 0.89 10.84
C ARG A 150 18.27 1.26 12.30
N ALA A 151 17.58 2.27 12.84
CA ALA A 151 17.75 2.74 14.22
C ALA A 151 17.17 1.77 15.27
N VAL A 152 16.29 0.87 14.87
CA VAL A 152 15.62 -0.08 15.78
C VAL A 152 15.82 -1.52 15.34
N SER A 153 15.71 -2.48 16.26
CA SER A 153 15.84 -3.91 15.99
C SER A 153 14.74 -4.68 16.72
N PRO A 154 13.53 -4.73 16.15
CA PRO A 154 12.43 -5.45 16.78
C PRO A 154 12.68 -6.97 16.78
N ASN A 155 12.15 -7.67 17.78
CA ASN A 155 12.38 -9.12 17.95
C ASN A 155 11.97 -9.94 16.73
N TRP A 156 10.88 -9.59 16.06
CA TRP A 156 10.40 -10.27 14.87
C TRP A 156 11.37 -10.16 13.67
N ALA A 157 12.20 -9.11 13.60
CA ALA A 157 13.19 -8.93 12.54
C ALA A 157 14.29 -10.02 12.53
N ARG A 158 14.45 -10.74 13.66
CA ARG A 158 15.38 -11.89 13.74
C ARG A 158 14.76 -13.18 13.20
N VAL A 159 13.43 -13.20 13.04
CA VAL A 159 12.67 -14.40 12.64
C VAL A 159 12.17 -14.27 11.19
N TYR A 160 11.77 -13.09 10.78
CA TYR A 160 11.24 -12.88 9.44
C TYR A 160 12.35 -12.69 8.41
N PRO A 161 12.26 -13.30 7.23
CA PRO A 161 13.21 -13.06 6.15
C PRO A 161 13.14 -11.61 5.69
N ARG A 162 14.30 -10.95 5.68
CA ARG A 162 14.45 -9.62 5.07
C ARG A 162 14.49 -9.77 3.56
N VAL A 163 13.57 -9.09 2.85
CA VAL A 163 13.38 -9.22 1.40
C VAL A 163 13.85 -8.00 0.61
N ALA A 164 13.95 -6.85 1.27
CA ALA A 164 14.48 -5.62 0.66
C ALA A 164 15.08 -4.68 1.71
N THR A 165 15.93 -3.77 1.23
CA THR A 165 16.42 -2.60 1.97
C THR A 165 16.34 -1.41 1.04
N ILE A 166 15.58 -0.37 1.42
CA ILE A 166 15.38 0.84 0.62
C ILE A 166 15.45 2.04 1.56
N GLY A 167 16.34 2.99 1.26
CA GLY A 167 16.60 4.12 2.15
C GLY A 167 17.07 3.66 3.53
N VAL A 168 16.42 4.16 4.57
CA VAL A 168 16.71 3.79 5.96
C VAL A 168 15.92 2.57 6.44
N HIS A 169 15.04 2.02 5.62
CA HIS A 169 14.11 0.95 5.98
C HIS A 169 14.57 -0.43 5.53
N HIS A 170 14.40 -1.41 6.40
CA HIS A 170 14.50 -2.85 6.11
C HIS A 170 13.08 -3.44 6.02
N PHE A 171 12.82 -4.21 4.97
CA PHE A 171 11.52 -4.79 4.65
C PHE A 171 11.55 -6.30 4.82
N TYR A 172 10.50 -6.86 5.45
CA TYR A 172 10.42 -8.25 5.84
C TYR A 172 9.08 -8.85 5.44
N LYS A 173 9.13 -10.11 5.01
CA LYS A 173 7.94 -10.90 4.71
C LYS A 173 7.66 -11.84 5.88
N ARG A 174 6.48 -11.72 6.49
CA ARG A 174 6.05 -12.70 7.49
C ARG A 174 5.89 -14.06 6.83
N PRO A 175 6.47 -15.15 7.38
CA PRO A 175 6.23 -16.50 6.88
C PRO A 175 4.73 -16.83 6.91
N THR A 176 4.19 -17.31 5.81
CA THR A 176 2.84 -17.88 5.78
C THR A 176 2.83 -19.13 6.65
N ARG A 177 1.88 -19.27 7.57
CA ARG A 177 1.65 -20.52 8.26
C ARG A 177 1.18 -21.54 7.23
N VAL A 178 2.08 -22.44 6.83
CA VAL A 178 1.67 -23.64 6.12
C VAL A 178 0.90 -24.46 7.15
N SER A 179 -0.42 -24.60 6.97
CA SER A 179 -1.22 -25.54 7.73
C SER A 179 -0.71 -26.92 7.34
N SER A 180 0.13 -27.54 8.18
CA SER A 180 0.45 -28.96 8.05
C SER A 180 -0.80 -29.74 8.49
N ASN A 181 -1.51 -30.30 7.50
CA ASN A 181 -2.48 -31.36 7.73
C ASN A 181 -1.73 -32.64 8.12
#